data_3e6744f3422f9c55f6f89db9d994b399
#
_entry.id   3e6744f3422f9c55f6f89db9d994b399
#
_cell.length_a   1.000
_cell.length_b   1.000
_cell.length_c   1.000
_cell.angle_alpha   90.00
_cell.angle_beta   90.00
_cell.angle_gamma   90.00
#
_symmetry.space_group_name_H-M   'P 1'
#
loop_
_entity.id
_entity.type
_entity.pdbx_description
1 polymer ?
#
loop_
_entity_poly.entity_id
_entity_poly.type
_entity_poly.pdbx_seq_one_letter_code
_entity_poly.pdbx_strand_id
1 'polypeptide(L)'
;MVLESSSNVDSLKSTNKTNKDVYIAVQLTLVIIFLAIMSKFFVIVNAGERGVLMQFGKVQEQVLGEGLHVIIPTVYSVKKLSVRVQKQESSAEASSKDLQDVFTDVALNWHIIPEEANAIFQQIGDEKEVVARIIDPAVEEVLKAVMAKYTAEEIITKRGEVKGAVDEFLTLRLVTYHIAVDDISLVHVHFSQRFSDAVEAKQIAEQEAKRGEFLALKAVKEAEAKVNLAKGEAEVQRLLRDNLTPELLERQAIEKWNGQLPLIVGDGGKNLLDLRKLVER
;
A
#
# COMPACT_ATOMS: atom_id res chain seq x y z
N MET A 1 95.57 -29.89 34.59
CA MET A 1 95.53 -29.21 33.28
C MET A 1 94.59 -30.00 32.41
N VAL A 2 93.29 -30.04 32.72
CA VAL A 2 92.21 -30.61 31.87
C VAL A 2 90.88 -30.02 32.37
N LEU A 3 90.47 -28.76 32.01
CA LEU A 3 89.13 -28.22 32.24
C LEU A 3 88.85 -27.02 31.34
N GLU A 4 89.20 -27.05 30.02
CA GLU A 4 88.92 -25.93 29.13
C GLU A 4 88.33 -26.35 27.75
N SER A 5 87.84 -27.58 27.62
CA SER A 5 87.36 -28.07 26.30
C SER A 5 85.80 -28.29 26.17
N SER A 6 85.05 -28.07 27.25
CA SER A 6 83.61 -28.35 27.17
C SER A 6 82.68 -27.13 26.85
N SER A 7 83.16 -25.87 27.10
CA SER A 7 82.35 -24.68 26.93
C SER A 7 82.19 -24.22 25.44
N ASN A 8 83.02 -24.66 24.52
CA ASN A 8 83.02 -24.22 23.13
C ASN A 8 82.10 -25.06 22.25
N VAL A 9 81.72 -26.26 22.66
CA VAL A 9 80.82 -27.16 21.86
C VAL A 9 79.36 -26.81 22.08
N ASP A 10 78.96 -26.31 23.26
CA ASP A 10 77.59 -25.93 23.56
C ASP A 10 77.21 -24.59 22.95
N SER A 11 78.14 -23.64 22.82
CA SER A 11 77.92 -22.37 22.11
C SER A 11 77.71 -22.54 20.63
N LEU A 12 78.41 -23.48 19.96
CA LEU A 12 78.24 -23.79 18.54
C LEU A 12 76.93 -24.59 18.22
N LYS A 13 76.38 -25.38 19.14
CA LYS A 13 75.11 -26.04 19.05
C LYS A 13 73.91 -25.08 19.22
N SER A 14 74.01 -24.09 20.09
CA SER A 14 72.99 -23.06 20.32
C SER A 14 72.83 -22.13 19.13
N THR A 15 73.90 -21.64 18.51
CA THR A 15 73.84 -20.79 17.31
C THR A 15 73.28 -21.51 16.06
N ASN A 16 73.52 -22.80 15.94
CA ASN A 16 73.06 -23.57 14.77
C ASN A 16 71.56 -23.90 14.89
N LYS A 17 71.01 -23.99 16.12
CA LYS A 17 69.57 -24.17 16.38
C LYS A 17 68.79 -22.89 16.11
N THR A 18 69.27 -21.74 16.58
CA THR A 18 68.65 -20.40 16.36
C THR A 18 68.62 -20.07 14.87
N ASN A 19 69.64 -20.37 14.11
CA ASN A 19 69.65 -20.14 12.64
C ASN A 19 68.64 -21.03 11.93
N LYS A 20 68.44 -22.28 12.31
CA LYS A 20 67.43 -23.17 11.75
C LYS A 20 66.01 -22.67 12.05
N ASP A 21 65.75 -22.25 13.26
CA ASP A 21 64.44 -21.73 13.67
C ASP A 21 64.11 -20.42 12.91
N VAL A 22 65.07 -19.56 12.68
CA VAL A 22 64.93 -18.34 11.85
C VAL A 22 64.68 -18.70 10.39
N TYR A 23 65.37 -19.69 9.80
CA TYR A 23 65.12 -20.15 8.43
C TYR A 23 63.70 -20.73 8.27
N ILE A 24 63.23 -21.50 9.27
CA ILE A 24 61.88 -22.05 9.26
C ILE A 24 60.84 -20.92 9.37
N ALA A 25 61.07 -19.95 10.24
CA ALA A 25 60.17 -18.79 10.40
C ALA A 25 60.11 -17.95 9.11
N VAL A 26 61.23 -17.70 8.43
CA VAL A 26 61.27 -17.00 7.14
C VAL A 26 60.55 -17.78 6.05
N GLN A 27 60.75 -19.11 5.96
CA GLN A 27 60.06 -19.95 5.01
C GLN A 27 58.53 -19.96 5.23
N LEU A 28 58.07 -20.06 6.51
CA LEU A 28 56.66 -19.99 6.83
C LEU A 28 56.06 -18.63 6.44
N THR A 29 56.78 -17.54 6.72
CA THR A 29 56.36 -16.17 6.35
C THR A 29 56.20 -16.05 4.81
N LEU A 30 57.20 -16.55 4.05
CA LEU A 30 57.15 -16.55 2.57
C LEU A 30 55.99 -17.40 2.02
N VAL A 31 55.69 -18.55 2.64
CA VAL A 31 54.53 -19.39 2.25
C VAL A 31 53.21 -18.65 2.55
N ILE A 32 53.10 -18.00 3.70
CA ILE A 32 51.90 -17.20 4.05
C ILE A 32 51.70 -16.04 3.06
N ILE A 33 52.79 -15.31 2.71
CA ILE A 33 52.75 -14.23 1.74
C ILE A 33 52.33 -14.80 0.33
N PHE A 34 52.90 -15.93 -0.07
CA PHE A 34 52.54 -16.56 -1.31
C PHE A 34 51.07 -16.98 -1.35
N LEU A 35 50.54 -17.60 -0.29
CA LEU A 35 49.12 -17.96 -0.16
C LEU A 35 48.22 -16.72 -0.16
N ALA A 36 48.64 -15.65 0.49
CA ALA A 36 47.89 -14.38 0.50
C ALA A 36 47.82 -13.73 -0.91
N ILE A 37 48.91 -13.83 -1.70
CA ILE A 37 48.94 -13.38 -3.10
C ILE A 37 48.04 -14.29 -3.95
N MET A 38 48.16 -15.62 -3.81
CA MET A 38 47.36 -16.58 -4.53
C MET A 38 45.85 -16.41 -4.28
N SER A 39 45.45 -16.04 -3.07
CA SER A 39 44.03 -15.81 -2.75
C SER A 39 43.42 -14.64 -3.54
N LYS A 40 44.20 -13.69 -4.03
CA LYS A 40 43.74 -12.55 -4.85
C LYS A 40 43.40 -12.92 -6.30
N PHE A 41 43.83 -14.09 -6.75
CA PHE A 41 43.50 -14.57 -8.09
C PHE A 41 42.07 -15.10 -8.20
N PHE A 42 41.40 -15.30 -7.08
CA PHE A 42 40.05 -15.83 -7.05
C PHE A 42 39.04 -14.73 -6.62
N VAL A 43 38.00 -14.55 -7.42
CA VAL A 43 36.87 -13.68 -7.11
C VAL A 43 35.63 -14.54 -7.12
N ILE A 44 34.89 -14.46 -6.00
CA ILE A 44 33.59 -15.13 -5.85
C ILE A 44 32.52 -14.08 -6.09
N VAL A 45 31.65 -14.32 -7.07
CA VAL A 45 30.41 -13.56 -7.32
C VAL A 45 29.28 -14.33 -6.66
N ASN A 46 28.61 -13.74 -5.70
CA ASN A 46 27.53 -14.40 -4.95
C ASN A 46 26.26 -14.51 -5.80
N ALA A 47 25.36 -15.42 -5.38
CA ALA A 47 24.03 -15.54 -5.99
C ALA A 47 23.27 -14.20 -5.91
N GLY A 48 22.69 -13.75 -7.03
CA GLY A 48 22.02 -12.45 -7.13
C GLY A 48 22.95 -11.25 -7.28
N GLU A 49 24.23 -11.48 -7.59
CA GLU A 49 25.21 -10.46 -7.97
C GLU A 49 25.71 -10.71 -9.38
N ARG A 50 26.23 -9.66 -10.02
CA ARG A 50 27.02 -9.74 -11.25
C ARG A 50 28.34 -9.02 -11.08
N GLY A 51 29.40 -9.62 -11.62
CA GLY A 51 30.73 -9.04 -11.58
C GLY A 51 31.01 -8.22 -12.84
N VAL A 52 31.18 -6.92 -12.68
CA VAL A 52 31.68 -6.05 -13.76
C VAL A 52 33.17 -6.15 -13.81
N LEU A 53 33.69 -6.73 -14.91
CA LEU A 53 35.10 -6.89 -15.14
C LEU A 53 35.72 -5.61 -15.70
N MET A 54 36.78 -5.14 -15.05
CA MET A 54 37.54 -3.97 -15.53
C MET A 54 38.99 -4.38 -15.77
N GLN A 55 39.53 -4.03 -16.95
CA GLN A 55 40.92 -4.20 -17.29
C GLN A 55 41.64 -2.85 -17.26
N PHE A 56 42.57 -2.67 -16.38
CA PHE A 56 43.27 -1.39 -16.15
C PHE A 56 42.28 -0.21 -16.02
N GLY A 57 41.15 -0.41 -15.34
CA GLY A 57 40.09 0.59 -15.15
C GLY A 57 39.11 0.73 -16.31
N LYS A 58 39.31 0.06 -17.44
CA LYS A 58 38.36 0.02 -18.57
C LYS A 58 37.35 -1.11 -18.36
N VAL A 59 36.06 -0.78 -18.30
CA VAL A 59 34.98 -1.77 -18.23
C VAL A 59 34.98 -2.63 -19.48
N GLN A 60 34.88 -3.95 -19.29
CA GLN A 60 34.81 -4.93 -20.37
C GLN A 60 33.35 -5.25 -20.68
N GLU A 61 33.09 -5.71 -21.91
CA GLU A 61 31.72 -6.10 -22.33
C GLU A 61 31.24 -7.36 -21.60
N GLN A 62 32.16 -8.18 -21.12
CA GLN A 62 31.81 -9.42 -20.42
C GLN A 62 31.38 -9.15 -18.98
N VAL A 63 30.18 -9.60 -18.63
CA VAL A 63 29.67 -9.64 -17.28
C VAL A 63 29.93 -11.01 -16.66
N LEU A 64 30.57 -11.06 -15.49
CA LEU A 64 30.80 -12.29 -14.75
C LEU A 64 29.51 -12.73 -14.03
N GLY A 65 29.09 -13.97 -14.34
CA GLY A 65 27.96 -14.60 -13.65
C GLY A 65 28.31 -14.99 -12.21
N GLU A 66 27.39 -15.68 -11.58
CA GLU A 66 27.56 -16.22 -10.22
C GLU A 66 28.62 -17.34 -10.22
N GLY A 67 29.38 -17.43 -9.14
CA GLY A 67 30.35 -18.47 -8.94
C GLY A 67 31.77 -17.98 -8.72
N LEU A 68 32.72 -18.91 -8.90
CA LEU A 68 34.15 -18.66 -8.70
C LEU A 68 34.80 -18.31 -10.06
N HIS A 69 35.46 -17.16 -10.11
CA HIS A 69 36.19 -16.68 -11.27
C HIS A 69 37.66 -16.51 -10.96
N VAL A 70 38.51 -16.87 -11.93
CA VAL A 70 39.95 -16.66 -11.81
C VAL A 70 40.33 -15.40 -12.58
N ILE A 71 40.98 -14.46 -11.91
CA ILE A 71 41.42 -13.19 -12.49
C ILE A 71 42.88 -12.94 -12.16
N ILE A 72 43.55 -12.10 -12.96
CA ILE A 72 44.91 -11.61 -12.68
C ILE A 72 44.78 -10.27 -11.97
N PRO A 73 45.05 -10.19 -10.66
CA PRO A 73 44.67 -9.03 -9.82
C PRO A 73 45.38 -7.72 -10.18
N THR A 74 46.51 -7.78 -10.88
CA THR A 74 47.24 -6.61 -11.35
C THR A 74 46.68 -6.03 -12.65
N VAL A 75 45.96 -6.85 -13.45
CA VAL A 75 45.42 -6.49 -14.74
C VAL A 75 43.90 -6.24 -14.64
N TYR A 76 43.21 -7.10 -13.89
CA TYR A 76 41.78 -7.11 -13.78
C TYR A 76 41.31 -6.74 -12.36
N SER A 77 40.25 -5.98 -12.29
CA SER A 77 39.49 -5.75 -11.08
C SER A 77 38.00 -6.05 -11.34
N VAL A 78 37.30 -6.51 -10.34
CA VAL A 78 35.87 -6.84 -10.44
C VAL A 78 35.08 -6.02 -9.44
N LYS A 79 34.10 -5.26 -9.92
CA LYS A 79 33.08 -4.62 -9.09
C LYS A 79 31.82 -5.47 -9.11
N LYS A 80 31.28 -5.79 -7.96
CA LYS A 80 30.05 -6.56 -7.83
C LYS A 80 28.88 -5.62 -7.74
N LEU A 81 27.82 -5.87 -8.54
CA LEU A 81 26.55 -5.17 -8.51
C LEU A 81 25.45 -6.16 -8.16
N SER A 82 24.52 -5.76 -7.30
CA SER A 82 23.33 -6.55 -7.00
C SER A 82 22.34 -6.46 -8.17
N VAL A 83 21.88 -7.64 -8.64
CA VAL A 83 20.82 -7.73 -9.63
C VAL A 83 19.53 -8.28 -9.02
N ARG A 84 19.45 -8.28 -7.69
CA ARG A 84 18.23 -8.61 -6.95
C ARG A 84 17.25 -7.47 -7.01
N VAL A 85 15.98 -7.80 -6.87
CA VAL A 85 14.94 -6.81 -6.72
C VAL A 85 15.20 -5.97 -5.45
N GLN A 86 15.25 -4.68 -5.63
CA GLN A 86 15.46 -3.69 -4.58
C GLN A 86 14.23 -2.79 -4.49
N LYS A 87 13.95 -2.30 -3.30
CA LYS A 87 12.89 -1.33 -3.05
C LYS A 87 13.48 0.06 -2.89
N GLN A 88 12.94 1.02 -3.63
CA GLN A 88 13.21 2.44 -3.48
C GLN A 88 11.91 3.16 -3.12
N GLU A 89 11.95 4.00 -2.11
CA GLU A 89 10.86 4.91 -1.76
C GLU A 89 11.28 6.33 -2.13
N SER A 90 10.44 6.99 -2.89
CA SER A 90 10.65 8.38 -3.31
C SER A 90 9.38 9.17 -3.07
N SER A 91 9.53 10.36 -2.48
CA SER A 91 8.43 11.32 -2.31
C SER A 91 8.53 12.39 -3.39
N ALA A 92 7.41 12.71 -4.00
CA ALA A 92 7.33 13.75 -5.01
C ALA A 92 6.17 14.70 -4.75
N GLU A 93 6.41 15.97 -5.06
CA GLU A 93 5.40 17.01 -5.12
C GLU A 93 5.06 17.29 -6.58
N ALA A 94 3.78 17.25 -6.90
CA ALA A 94 3.25 17.47 -8.25
C ALA A 94 2.01 18.36 -8.18
N SER A 95 1.60 18.89 -9.33
CA SER A 95 0.32 19.60 -9.44
C SER A 95 -0.65 18.79 -10.29
N SER A 96 -1.89 18.69 -9.85
CA SER A 96 -2.98 18.07 -10.61
C SER A 96 -3.42 18.95 -11.76
N LYS A 97 -4.26 18.43 -12.67
CA LYS A 97 -4.83 19.15 -13.81
C LYS A 97 -5.61 20.41 -13.40
N ASP A 98 -6.23 20.38 -12.24
CA ASP A 98 -6.98 21.49 -11.62
C ASP A 98 -6.11 22.35 -10.68
N LEU A 99 -4.78 22.27 -10.86
CA LEU A 99 -3.78 23.10 -10.16
C LEU A 99 -3.79 22.94 -8.64
N GLN A 100 -4.11 21.73 -8.16
CA GLN A 100 -3.98 21.41 -6.74
C GLN A 100 -2.63 20.74 -6.47
N ASP A 101 -2.00 21.11 -5.38
CA ASP A 101 -0.75 20.47 -4.93
C ASP A 101 -1.04 19.06 -4.43
N VAL A 102 -0.31 18.11 -4.99
CA VAL A 102 -0.41 16.68 -4.72
C VAL A 102 0.94 16.19 -4.19
N PHE A 103 0.93 15.67 -2.99
CA PHE A 103 2.08 15.01 -2.37
C PHE A 103 1.90 13.51 -2.48
N THR A 104 2.86 12.84 -3.08
CA THR A 104 2.76 11.41 -3.38
C THR A 104 4.03 10.69 -2.97
N ASP A 105 3.89 9.62 -2.18
CA ASP A 105 4.95 8.67 -1.89
C ASP A 105 4.80 7.46 -2.80
N VAL A 106 5.87 7.12 -3.48
CA VAL A 106 5.94 5.99 -4.41
C VAL A 106 6.98 4.99 -3.93
N ALA A 107 6.59 3.74 -3.84
CA ALA A 107 7.50 2.63 -3.65
C ALA A 107 7.70 1.93 -4.99
N LEU A 108 8.94 1.93 -5.47
CA LEU A 108 9.38 1.30 -6.69
C LEU A 108 10.18 0.04 -6.36
N ASN A 109 9.77 -1.11 -6.89
CA ASN A 109 10.56 -2.31 -6.91
C ASN A 109 11.26 -2.42 -8.28
N TRP A 110 12.56 -2.54 -8.25
CA TRP A 110 13.38 -2.48 -9.45
C TRP A 110 14.61 -3.37 -9.33
N HIS A 111 15.19 -3.74 -10.44
CA HIS A 111 16.49 -4.41 -10.48
C HIS A 111 17.30 -4.01 -11.72
N ILE A 112 18.60 -4.19 -11.62
CA ILE A 112 19.51 -4.03 -12.75
C ILE A 112 19.35 -5.25 -13.68
N ILE A 113 19.20 -5.01 -14.98
CA ILE A 113 19.18 -6.10 -15.97
C ILE A 113 20.52 -6.81 -15.92
N PRO A 114 20.57 -8.13 -15.58
CA PRO A 114 21.82 -8.81 -15.27
C PRO A 114 22.87 -8.79 -16.38
N GLU A 115 22.41 -8.82 -17.62
CA GLU A 115 23.27 -8.85 -18.82
C GLU A 115 23.89 -7.47 -19.10
N GLU A 116 23.29 -6.40 -18.59
CA GLU A 116 23.63 -5.01 -18.85
C GLU A 116 24.32 -4.33 -17.64
N ALA A 117 24.72 -5.10 -16.63
CA ALA A 117 25.35 -4.58 -15.41
C ALA A 117 26.65 -3.80 -15.70
N ASN A 118 27.40 -4.18 -16.75
CA ASN A 118 28.58 -3.46 -17.20
C ASN A 118 28.26 -2.09 -17.79
N ALA A 119 27.19 -1.96 -18.57
CA ALA A 119 26.76 -0.71 -19.19
C ALA A 119 26.29 0.29 -18.11
N ILE A 120 25.49 -0.16 -17.14
CA ILE A 120 25.08 0.65 -15.99
C ILE A 120 26.29 1.16 -15.21
N PHE A 121 27.20 0.24 -14.85
CA PHE A 121 28.38 0.63 -14.07
C PHE A 121 29.26 1.62 -14.81
N GLN A 122 29.42 1.45 -16.13
CA GLN A 122 30.21 2.34 -16.96
C GLN A 122 29.61 3.73 -17.12
N GLN A 123 28.27 3.82 -17.25
CA GLN A 123 27.58 5.08 -17.55
C GLN A 123 27.18 5.86 -16.30
N ILE A 124 26.79 5.14 -15.24
CA ILE A 124 26.15 5.73 -14.08
C ILE A 124 26.97 5.52 -12.80
N GLY A 125 27.38 4.27 -12.55
CA GLY A 125 28.13 3.88 -11.37
C GLY A 125 27.53 2.70 -10.61
N ASP A 126 27.57 2.76 -9.27
CA ASP A 126 26.98 1.72 -8.41
C ASP A 126 25.49 1.97 -8.13
N GLU A 127 24.86 1.05 -7.38
CA GLU A 127 23.40 1.10 -7.11
C GLU A 127 22.97 2.43 -6.45
N LYS A 128 23.79 3.02 -5.61
CA LYS A 128 23.46 4.31 -4.97
C LYS A 128 23.42 5.46 -5.97
N GLU A 129 24.36 5.44 -6.91
CA GLU A 129 24.41 6.43 -7.98
C GLU A 129 23.27 6.23 -8.98
N VAL A 130 22.88 4.98 -9.25
CA VAL A 130 21.71 4.65 -10.06
C VAL A 130 20.43 5.23 -9.44
N VAL A 131 20.23 5.04 -8.15
CA VAL A 131 19.08 5.63 -7.44
C VAL A 131 19.11 7.15 -7.51
N ALA A 132 20.19 7.77 -7.08
CA ALA A 132 20.26 9.23 -6.94
C ALA A 132 20.25 9.99 -8.29
N ARG A 133 20.83 9.40 -9.35
CA ARG A 133 20.98 10.08 -10.64
C ARG A 133 19.92 9.72 -11.65
N ILE A 134 19.30 8.55 -11.56
CA ILE A 134 18.35 8.07 -12.56
C ILE A 134 16.99 7.83 -11.96
N ILE A 135 16.86 6.99 -10.89
CA ILE A 135 15.57 6.55 -10.40
C ILE A 135 14.80 7.70 -9.76
N ASP A 136 15.38 8.40 -8.78
CA ASP A 136 14.68 9.48 -8.09
C ASP A 136 14.25 10.62 -9.03
N PRO A 137 15.10 11.13 -9.95
CA PRO A 137 14.66 12.12 -10.92
C PRO A 137 13.62 11.60 -11.92
N ALA A 138 13.71 10.34 -12.35
CA ALA A 138 12.73 9.74 -13.25
C ALA A 138 11.36 9.60 -12.58
N VAL A 139 11.32 9.15 -11.32
CA VAL A 139 10.08 9.06 -10.54
C VAL A 139 9.44 10.43 -10.39
N GLU A 140 10.22 11.45 -10.02
CA GLU A 140 9.72 12.81 -9.85
C GLU A 140 9.16 13.38 -11.16
N GLU A 141 9.89 13.23 -12.28
CA GLU A 141 9.46 13.70 -13.60
C GLU A 141 8.17 13.01 -14.07
N VAL A 142 8.12 11.69 -13.96
CA VAL A 142 6.96 10.90 -14.40
C VAL A 142 5.74 11.21 -13.54
N LEU A 143 5.90 11.31 -12.22
CA LEU A 143 4.80 11.67 -11.33
C LEU A 143 4.23 13.04 -11.68
N LYS A 144 5.07 14.06 -11.87
CA LYS A 144 4.63 15.39 -12.31
C LYS A 144 3.88 15.33 -13.64
N ALA A 145 4.39 14.57 -14.62
CA ALA A 145 3.78 14.45 -15.93
C ALA A 145 2.44 13.69 -15.90
N VAL A 146 2.31 12.67 -15.07
CA VAL A 146 1.09 11.87 -14.95
C VAL A 146 0.04 12.62 -14.12
N MET A 147 0.40 13.16 -12.94
CA MET A 147 -0.55 13.88 -12.08
C MET A 147 -1.19 15.09 -12.78
N ALA A 148 -0.44 15.79 -13.61
CA ALA A 148 -0.95 16.90 -14.40
C ALA A 148 -2.03 16.53 -15.44
N LYS A 149 -2.24 15.24 -15.73
CA LYS A 149 -3.29 14.77 -16.65
C LYS A 149 -4.63 14.53 -15.94
N TYR A 150 -4.63 14.34 -14.62
CA TYR A 150 -5.80 14.00 -13.82
C TYR A 150 -6.17 15.13 -12.86
N THR A 151 -7.46 15.30 -12.60
CA THR A 151 -7.93 16.19 -11.52
C THR A 151 -7.69 15.54 -10.16
N ALA A 152 -7.72 16.34 -9.09
CA ALA A 152 -7.57 15.84 -7.72
C ALA A 152 -8.60 14.74 -7.38
N GLU A 153 -9.85 14.88 -7.84
CA GLU A 153 -10.90 13.88 -7.70
C GLU A 153 -10.59 12.60 -8.50
N GLU A 154 -10.09 12.73 -9.73
CA GLU A 154 -9.74 11.59 -10.58
C GLU A 154 -8.55 10.81 -10.03
N ILE A 155 -7.56 11.48 -9.43
CA ILE A 155 -6.40 10.83 -8.79
C ILE A 155 -6.85 9.88 -7.68
N ILE A 156 -7.91 10.23 -6.94
CA ILE A 156 -8.48 9.39 -5.88
C ILE A 156 -9.38 8.30 -6.46
N THR A 157 -10.31 8.66 -7.34
CA THR A 157 -11.37 7.76 -7.83
C THR A 157 -10.87 6.79 -8.89
N LYS A 158 -9.89 7.19 -9.72
CA LYS A 158 -9.27 6.40 -10.79
C LYS A 158 -7.84 5.95 -10.44
N ARG A 159 -7.58 5.68 -9.18
CA ARG A 159 -6.23 5.33 -8.68
C ARG A 159 -5.55 4.22 -9.49
N GLY A 160 -6.32 3.23 -9.97
CA GLY A 160 -5.80 2.14 -10.79
C GLY A 160 -5.28 2.60 -12.15
N GLU A 161 -5.99 3.54 -12.82
CA GLU A 161 -5.55 4.13 -14.09
C GLU A 161 -4.30 4.99 -13.91
N VAL A 162 -4.28 5.80 -12.83
CA VAL A 162 -3.11 6.63 -12.49
C VAL A 162 -1.89 5.76 -12.22
N LYS A 163 -2.04 4.67 -11.41
CA LYS A 163 -0.95 3.71 -11.17
C LYS A 163 -0.46 3.10 -12.49
N GLY A 164 -1.36 2.65 -13.35
CA GLY A 164 -1.01 2.06 -14.64
C GLY A 164 -0.26 3.02 -15.56
N ALA A 165 -0.67 4.31 -15.60
CA ALA A 165 0.04 5.33 -16.36
C ALA A 165 1.44 5.60 -15.79
N VAL A 166 1.60 5.67 -14.47
CA VAL A 166 2.92 5.84 -13.82
C VAL A 166 3.82 4.64 -14.14
N ASP A 167 3.29 3.42 -14.04
CA ASP A 167 4.02 2.17 -14.33
C ASP A 167 4.53 2.14 -15.78
N GLU A 168 3.67 2.42 -16.75
CA GLU A 168 4.02 2.47 -18.16
C GLU A 168 5.13 3.50 -18.44
N PHE A 169 4.97 4.74 -17.96
CA PHE A 169 5.95 5.79 -18.22
C PHE A 169 7.29 5.54 -17.52
N LEU A 170 7.28 5.03 -16.29
CA LEU A 170 8.51 4.71 -15.57
C LEU A 170 9.24 3.53 -16.20
N THR A 171 8.51 2.48 -16.58
CA THR A 171 9.10 1.32 -17.27
C THR A 171 9.77 1.74 -18.57
N LEU A 172 9.09 2.53 -19.41
CA LEU A 172 9.65 3.05 -20.65
C LEU A 172 10.89 3.94 -20.41
N ARG A 173 10.87 4.75 -19.36
CA ARG A 173 11.97 5.63 -19.02
C ARG A 173 13.19 4.89 -18.50
N LEU A 174 12.98 3.95 -17.57
CA LEU A 174 14.06 3.25 -16.87
C LEU A 174 14.71 2.14 -17.69
N VAL A 175 13.96 1.50 -18.60
CA VAL A 175 14.53 0.48 -19.49
C VAL A 175 15.63 1.03 -20.40
N THR A 176 15.59 2.31 -20.76
CA THR A 176 16.65 2.97 -21.55
C THR A 176 17.97 3.09 -20.80
N TYR A 177 17.94 2.94 -19.47
CA TYR A 177 19.10 2.92 -18.59
C TYR A 177 19.41 1.51 -18.08
N HIS A 178 18.88 0.47 -18.74
CA HIS A 178 19.11 -0.94 -18.37
C HIS A 178 18.57 -1.34 -16.99
N ILE A 179 17.54 -0.63 -16.52
CA ILE A 179 16.85 -0.86 -15.25
C ILE A 179 15.47 -1.45 -15.55
N ALA A 180 15.17 -2.60 -14.95
CA ALA A 180 13.85 -3.20 -15.03
C ALA A 180 12.99 -2.76 -13.83
N VAL A 181 11.74 -2.44 -14.09
CA VAL A 181 10.71 -2.15 -13.09
C VAL A 181 9.91 -3.42 -12.86
N ASP A 182 9.86 -3.89 -11.61
CA ASP A 182 9.10 -5.09 -11.23
C ASP A 182 7.69 -4.76 -10.77
N ASP A 183 7.55 -3.73 -9.93
CA ASP A 183 6.25 -3.23 -9.46
C ASP A 183 6.37 -1.79 -8.95
N ILE A 184 5.28 -1.05 -9.06
CA ILE A 184 5.13 0.30 -8.52
C ILE A 184 3.92 0.35 -7.60
N SER A 185 4.09 0.97 -6.45
CA SER A 185 3.01 1.22 -5.52
C SER A 185 2.94 2.69 -5.16
N LEU A 186 1.78 3.31 -5.39
CA LEU A 186 1.45 4.61 -4.84
C LEU A 186 1.07 4.42 -3.37
N VAL A 187 1.97 4.77 -2.44
CA VAL A 187 1.79 4.48 -1.00
C VAL A 187 0.83 5.48 -0.39
N HIS A 188 1.17 6.76 -0.46
CA HIS A 188 0.37 7.85 0.04
C HIS A 188 0.11 8.86 -1.07
N VAL A 189 -1.11 9.35 -1.12
CA VAL A 189 -1.50 10.50 -1.96
C VAL A 189 -2.31 11.44 -1.07
N HIS A 190 -1.81 12.63 -0.86
CA HIS A 190 -2.50 13.65 -0.09
C HIS A 190 -2.38 15.02 -0.76
N PHE A 191 -3.34 15.86 -0.45
CA PHE A 191 -3.45 17.20 -1.01
C PHE A 191 -3.13 18.24 0.06
N SER A 192 -3.00 19.48 -0.35
CA SER A 192 -2.83 20.60 0.59
C SER A 192 -3.99 20.64 1.60
N GLN A 193 -3.70 21.06 2.85
CA GLN A 193 -4.72 21.17 3.89
C GLN A 193 -5.88 22.07 3.45
N ARG A 194 -5.58 23.18 2.77
CA ARG A 194 -6.60 24.11 2.27
C ARG A 194 -7.57 23.46 1.28
N PHE A 195 -7.08 22.59 0.42
CA PHE A 195 -7.92 21.85 -0.52
C PHE A 195 -8.76 20.80 0.21
N SER A 196 -8.18 20.06 1.14
CA SER A 196 -8.88 19.07 1.96
C SER A 196 -10.02 19.70 2.74
N ASP A 197 -9.78 20.84 3.39
CA ASP A 197 -10.82 21.60 4.13
C ASP A 197 -11.94 22.08 3.21
N ALA A 198 -11.60 22.56 1.99
CA ALA A 198 -12.60 23.00 1.02
C ALA A 198 -13.46 21.83 0.50
N VAL A 199 -12.86 20.68 0.23
CA VAL A 199 -13.57 19.45 -0.18
C VAL A 199 -14.49 18.95 0.93
N GLU A 200 -14.01 18.95 2.18
CA GLU A 200 -14.82 18.58 3.35
C GLU A 200 -16.02 19.50 3.50
N ALA A 201 -15.81 20.82 3.46
CA ALA A 201 -16.90 21.80 3.55
C ALA A 201 -17.93 21.61 2.41
N LYS A 202 -17.48 21.35 1.18
CA LYS A 202 -18.37 21.04 0.05
C LYS A 202 -19.18 19.79 0.31
N GLN A 203 -18.54 18.70 0.78
CA GLN A 203 -19.22 17.45 1.07
C GLN A 203 -20.26 17.60 2.18
N ILE A 204 -19.94 18.34 3.24
CA ILE A 204 -20.90 18.66 4.32
C ILE A 204 -22.12 19.39 3.74
N ALA A 205 -21.91 20.44 2.94
CA ALA A 205 -23.00 21.19 2.32
C ALA A 205 -23.87 20.33 1.38
N GLU A 206 -23.26 19.46 0.58
CA GLU A 206 -23.97 18.51 -0.28
C GLU A 206 -24.79 17.50 0.54
N GLN A 207 -24.26 16.98 1.63
CA GLN A 207 -24.98 16.06 2.52
C GLN A 207 -26.14 16.77 3.24
N GLU A 208 -25.97 18.02 3.67
CA GLU A 208 -27.04 18.82 4.27
C GLU A 208 -28.17 19.10 3.26
N ALA A 209 -27.83 19.44 2.01
CA ALA A 209 -28.81 19.62 0.93
C ALA A 209 -29.60 18.33 0.68
N LYS A 210 -28.94 17.19 0.52
CA LYS A 210 -29.58 15.87 0.34
C LYS A 210 -30.45 15.50 1.54
N ARG A 211 -29.99 15.80 2.76
CA ARG A 211 -30.80 15.60 3.98
C ARG A 211 -32.05 16.45 3.96
N GLY A 212 -31.95 17.72 3.53
CA GLY A 212 -33.09 18.62 3.39
C GLY A 212 -34.12 18.09 2.39
N GLU A 213 -33.69 17.63 1.21
CA GLU A 213 -34.56 17.01 0.19
C GLU A 213 -35.26 15.75 0.73
N PHE A 214 -34.50 14.89 1.43
CA PHE A 214 -35.07 13.68 2.03
C PHE A 214 -36.11 14.00 3.11
N LEU A 215 -35.86 15.00 3.95
CA LEU A 215 -36.83 15.44 4.97
C LEU A 215 -38.10 16.03 4.33
N ALA A 216 -37.97 16.81 3.27
CA ALA A 216 -39.12 17.34 2.51
C ALA A 216 -39.94 16.20 1.89
N LEU A 217 -39.28 15.24 1.24
CA LEU A 217 -39.95 14.07 0.66
C LEU A 217 -40.65 13.22 1.72
N LYS A 218 -39.99 13.01 2.87
CA LYS A 218 -40.58 12.31 4.01
C LYS A 218 -41.84 13.01 4.53
N ALA A 219 -41.79 14.34 4.70
CA ALA A 219 -42.96 15.11 5.15
C ALA A 219 -44.13 14.99 4.16
N VAL A 220 -43.88 15.02 2.84
CA VAL A 220 -44.91 14.82 1.82
C VAL A 220 -45.52 13.42 1.95
N LYS A 221 -44.68 12.37 2.07
CA LYS A 221 -45.16 11.01 2.24
C LYS A 221 -45.95 10.77 3.53
N GLU A 222 -45.54 11.37 4.62
CA GLU A 222 -46.27 11.31 5.88
C GLU A 222 -47.63 12.04 5.77
N ALA A 223 -47.69 13.18 5.08
CA ALA A 223 -48.95 13.86 4.81
C ALA A 223 -49.90 13.02 3.90
N GLU A 224 -49.39 12.44 2.81
CA GLU A 224 -50.13 11.53 1.96
C GLU A 224 -50.65 10.32 2.76
N ALA A 225 -49.85 9.72 3.59
CA ALA A 225 -50.22 8.58 4.43
C ALA A 225 -51.36 8.96 5.41
N LYS A 226 -51.28 10.13 6.05
CA LYS A 226 -52.36 10.64 6.92
C LYS A 226 -53.66 10.88 6.18
N VAL A 227 -53.59 11.47 4.97
CA VAL A 227 -54.76 11.67 4.11
C VAL A 227 -55.40 10.33 3.69
N ASN A 228 -54.56 9.36 3.30
CA ASN A 228 -55.05 8.04 2.90
C ASN A 228 -55.69 7.27 4.08
N LEU A 229 -55.07 7.39 5.29
CA LEU A 229 -55.67 6.82 6.49
C LEU A 229 -57.04 7.43 6.79
N ALA A 230 -57.12 8.78 6.81
CA ALA A 230 -58.39 9.49 7.07
C ALA A 230 -59.46 9.16 6.01
N LYS A 231 -59.08 9.01 4.72
CA LYS A 231 -60.01 8.54 3.67
C LYS A 231 -60.46 7.09 3.92
N GLY A 232 -59.55 6.21 4.34
CA GLY A 232 -59.89 4.83 4.70
C GLY A 232 -60.89 4.78 5.88
N GLU A 233 -60.63 5.55 6.95
CA GLU A 233 -61.52 5.63 8.07
C GLU A 233 -62.91 6.20 7.71
N ALA A 234 -62.94 7.27 6.92
CA ALA A 234 -64.21 7.84 6.42
C ALA A 234 -65.01 6.83 5.56
N GLU A 235 -64.35 6.05 4.71
CA GLU A 235 -64.99 5.01 3.93
C GLU A 235 -65.54 3.87 4.80
N VAL A 236 -64.77 3.41 5.78
CA VAL A 236 -65.25 2.44 6.78
C VAL A 236 -66.49 2.98 7.53
N GLN A 237 -66.49 4.23 7.97
CA GLN A 237 -67.65 4.83 8.63
C GLN A 237 -68.85 4.95 7.68
N ARG A 238 -68.63 5.27 6.38
CA ARG A 238 -69.67 5.29 5.36
C ARG A 238 -70.31 3.90 5.18
N LEU A 239 -69.47 2.88 4.98
CA LEU A 239 -69.93 1.49 4.83
C LEU A 239 -70.69 0.99 6.07
N LEU A 240 -70.22 1.33 7.25
CA LEU A 240 -70.90 1.00 8.51
C LEU A 240 -72.27 1.66 8.56
N ARG A 241 -72.39 2.96 8.24
CA ARG A 241 -73.65 3.69 8.24
C ARG A 241 -74.64 3.11 7.22
N ASP A 242 -74.19 2.81 6.03
CA ASP A 242 -75.00 2.26 4.95
C ASP A 242 -75.54 0.82 5.27
N ASN A 243 -74.86 0.08 6.07
CA ASN A 243 -75.16 -1.28 6.48
C ASN A 243 -75.64 -1.42 7.94
N LEU A 244 -75.91 -0.27 8.64
CA LEU A 244 -76.29 -0.27 10.05
C LEU A 244 -77.74 -0.66 10.17
N THR A 245 -77.97 -1.97 10.37
CA THR A 245 -79.29 -2.49 10.78
C THR A 245 -79.39 -2.48 12.31
N PRO A 246 -80.61 -2.37 12.89
CA PRO A 246 -80.85 -2.42 14.34
C PRO A 246 -80.16 -3.66 15.00
N GLU A 247 -80.22 -4.81 14.31
CA GLU A 247 -79.63 -6.08 14.80
C GLU A 247 -78.12 -6.01 14.87
N LEU A 248 -77.43 -5.30 13.95
CA LEU A 248 -75.95 -5.11 13.97
C LEU A 248 -75.53 -4.18 15.11
N LEU A 249 -76.33 -3.14 15.43
CA LEU A 249 -76.11 -2.26 16.57
C LEU A 249 -76.23 -2.99 17.91
N GLU A 250 -77.24 -3.85 18.04
CA GLU A 250 -77.43 -4.66 19.23
C GLU A 250 -76.23 -5.62 19.42
N ARG A 251 -75.80 -6.29 18.37
CA ARG A 251 -74.66 -7.17 18.41
C ARG A 251 -73.38 -6.46 18.81
N GLN A 252 -73.08 -5.28 18.24
CA GLN A 252 -71.91 -4.48 18.62
C GLN A 252 -71.99 -3.93 20.05
N ALA A 253 -73.19 -3.60 20.51
CA ALA A 253 -73.41 -3.18 21.88
C ALA A 253 -73.14 -4.33 22.89
N ILE A 254 -73.55 -5.51 22.54
CA ILE A 254 -73.28 -6.74 23.36
C ILE A 254 -71.78 -7.08 23.35
N GLU A 255 -71.10 -6.98 22.19
CA GLU A 255 -69.67 -7.30 22.06
C GLU A 255 -68.77 -6.33 22.79
N LYS A 256 -69.16 -5.07 22.91
CA LYS A 256 -68.45 -4.02 23.66
C LYS A 256 -68.93 -3.86 25.11
N TRP A 257 -69.92 -4.62 25.53
CA TRP A 257 -70.44 -4.53 26.90
C TRP A 257 -69.47 -5.18 27.89
N ASN A 258 -69.12 -4.42 28.89
CA ASN A 258 -68.21 -4.86 29.96
C ASN A 258 -68.89 -5.72 31.07
N GLY A 259 -70.15 -6.10 30.85
CA GLY A 259 -70.91 -6.96 31.83
C GLY A 259 -71.47 -6.20 33.04
N GLN A 260 -71.31 -4.85 33.11
CA GLN A 260 -71.85 -4.06 34.20
C GLN A 260 -73.09 -3.30 33.77
N LEU A 261 -74.15 -3.34 34.57
CA LEU A 261 -75.35 -2.56 34.38
C LEU A 261 -75.04 -1.05 34.64
N PRO A 262 -75.51 -0.15 33.77
CA PRO A 262 -75.32 1.29 34.04
C PRO A 262 -76.04 1.70 35.33
N LEU A 263 -75.34 2.48 36.15
CA LEU A 263 -75.87 2.94 37.50
C LEU A 263 -76.95 3.93 37.43
N ILE A 264 -77.27 4.55 36.28
CA ILE A 264 -78.35 5.57 36.10
C ILE A 264 -79.15 5.16 34.86
N VAL A 265 -80.43 4.78 35.08
CA VAL A 265 -81.40 4.59 34.01
C VAL A 265 -82.32 5.85 34.07
N GLY A 266 -82.12 6.78 33.14
CA GLY A 266 -82.94 7.96 33.06
C GLY A 266 -84.38 7.61 32.69
N ASP A 267 -85.34 8.21 33.39
CA ASP A 267 -86.74 8.08 33.08
C ASP A 267 -87.07 8.85 31.79
N GLY A 268 -87.41 8.11 30.66
CA GLY A 268 -87.91 8.72 29.45
C GLY A 268 -87.02 8.56 28.19
N GLY A 269 -85.86 7.88 28.26
CA GLY A 269 -85.04 7.55 27.09
C GLY A 269 -85.49 6.27 26.45
N LYS A 270 -85.54 6.22 25.09
CA LYS A 270 -85.65 4.95 24.35
C LYS A 270 -84.46 4.08 24.71
N ASN A 271 -84.75 2.97 25.40
CA ASN A 271 -83.70 2.03 25.80
C ASN A 271 -82.95 1.54 24.55
N LEU A 272 -81.69 1.83 24.43
CA LEU A 272 -80.83 1.33 23.33
C LEU A 272 -80.71 -0.22 23.32
N LEU A 273 -81.05 -0.85 24.46
CA LEU A 273 -81.11 -2.29 24.64
C LEU A 273 -82.43 -2.70 25.29
N ASP A 274 -83.35 -3.31 24.55
CA ASP A 274 -84.55 -3.94 25.15
C ASP A 274 -84.18 -5.34 25.65
N LEU A 275 -83.72 -5.36 26.94
CA LEU A 275 -83.33 -6.57 27.64
C LEU A 275 -84.45 -7.63 27.74
N ARG A 276 -85.70 -7.27 27.51
CA ARG A 276 -86.81 -8.24 27.52
C ARG A 276 -86.75 -9.18 26.36
N LYS A 277 -86.23 -8.75 25.19
CA LYS A 277 -86.05 -9.64 24.00
C LYS A 277 -84.88 -10.60 24.12
N LEU A 278 -83.96 -10.42 25.10
CA LEU A 278 -82.82 -11.30 25.33
C LEU A 278 -83.15 -12.45 26.27
N VAL A 279 -84.21 -12.35 27.05
CA VAL A 279 -84.62 -13.39 28.08
C VAL A 279 -85.62 -14.38 27.52
N GLU A 280 -86.23 -14.08 26.35
CA GLU A 280 -87.24 -14.95 25.68
C GLU A 280 -86.70 -15.81 24.54
N ARG A 281 -85.33 -16.04 24.52
CA ARG A 281 -84.72 -16.98 23.56
C ARG A 281 -84.01 -18.12 24.27
#